data_a5d9520430df7512211a02f05a609c64
#
_entry.id   a5d9520430df7512211a02f05a609c64
#
_cell.length_a   1.000
_cell.length_b   1.000
_cell.length_c   1.000
_cell.angle_alpha   90.00
_cell.angle_beta   90.00
_cell.angle_gamma   90.00
#
_symmetry.space_group_name_H-M   'P 1'
#
loop_
_entity.id
_entity.type
_entity.pdbx_description
1 polymer ?
#
loop_
_entity_poly.entity_id
_entity_poly.type
_entity_poly.pdbx_seq_one_letter_code
_entity_poly.pdbx_strand_id
1 'polypeptide(L)'
;SYSPVDGNRIASVLTSDEKTFEKVVVKSQEAFKEWRTWPAPKRGEVVRQIGEALRQNKEDLGKLVSYEMGKSYQEGLGEVQEMIDICDFAVGLSRQLHGLTMHSERPNHRMYEQWHPIGTVGIITAFNFPVAVWAWNAMIAWVCGDVCIWKPSEKTPLCSIACQQITNSVFEK
;
A
#
# COMPACT_ATOMS: atom_id res chain seq x y z
N SER A 1 -2.16 20.02 9.42
CA SER A 1 -0.86 19.49 9.84
C SER A 1 0.07 20.62 10.26
N TYR A 2 0.88 20.39 11.29
CA TYR A 2 1.88 21.32 11.81
C TYR A 2 3.23 20.61 11.87
N SER A 3 4.31 21.32 11.53
CA SER A 3 5.65 20.76 11.61
C SER A 3 6.16 20.75 13.06
N PRO A 4 6.65 19.62 13.58
CA PRO A 4 7.32 19.59 14.86
C PRO A 4 8.72 20.20 14.83
N VAL A 5 9.24 20.51 13.63
CA VAL A 5 10.59 21.12 13.43
C VAL A 5 10.60 22.59 13.86
N ASP A 6 9.55 23.33 13.50
CA ASP A 6 9.47 24.78 13.70
C ASP A 6 8.12 25.26 14.26
N GLY A 7 7.16 24.34 14.47
CA GLY A 7 5.81 24.64 14.94
C GLY A 7 4.90 25.31 13.92
N ASN A 8 5.37 25.50 12.69
CA ASN A 8 4.58 26.15 11.64
C ASN A 8 3.50 25.24 11.08
N ARG A 9 2.39 25.84 10.67
CA ARG A 9 1.35 25.14 9.94
C ARG A 9 1.82 24.85 8.52
N ILE A 10 1.82 23.57 8.14
CA ILE A 10 2.17 23.13 6.81
C ILE A 10 0.97 23.28 5.87
N ALA A 11 -0.14 22.62 6.19
CA ALA A 11 -1.37 22.64 5.40
C ALA A 11 -2.59 22.21 6.21
N SER A 12 -3.77 22.34 5.60
CA SER A 12 -5.02 21.76 6.11
C SER A 12 -5.50 20.65 5.20
N VAL A 13 -6.07 19.62 5.79
CA VAL A 13 -6.64 18.47 5.12
C VAL A 13 -8.11 18.37 5.50
N LEU A 14 -8.97 18.11 4.52
CA LEU A 14 -10.38 17.81 4.76
C LEU A 14 -10.49 16.38 5.30
N THR A 15 -11.17 16.21 6.39
CA THR A 15 -11.47 14.89 6.96
C THR A 15 -12.68 14.26 6.27
N SER A 16 -12.65 12.94 6.11
CA SER A 16 -13.78 12.18 5.60
C SER A 16 -14.85 12.04 6.67
N ASP A 17 -16.10 12.22 6.28
CA ASP A 17 -17.29 11.89 7.06
C ASP A 17 -17.72 10.42 6.80
N GLU A 18 -18.70 9.94 7.55
CA GLU A 18 -19.26 8.60 7.41
C GLU A 18 -19.77 8.34 5.98
N LYS A 19 -20.45 9.31 5.39
CA LYS A 19 -20.99 9.19 4.02
C LYS A 19 -19.90 9.05 2.98
N THR A 20 -18.76 9.74 3.16
CA THR A 20 -17.59 9.62 2.29
C THR A 20 -16.93 8.26 2.49
N PHE A 21 -16.82 7.79 3.74
CA PHE A 21 -16.28 6.48 4.05
C PHE A 21 -17.10 5.36 3.38
N GLU A 22 -18.43 5.39 3.49
CA GLU A 22 -19.30 4.41 2.83
C GLU A 22 -19.10 4.37 1.31
N LYS A 23 -18.92 5.53 0.67
CA LYS A 23 -18.61 5.59 -0.76
C LYS A 23 -17.27 4.92 -1.10
N VAL A 24 -16.26 5.10 -0.24
CA VAL A 24 -14.95 4.45 -0.42
C VAL A 24 -15.08 2.94 -0.28
N VAL A 25 -15.85 2.46 0.70
CA VAL A 25 -16.12 1.02 0.90
C VAL A 25 -16.79 0.42 -0.34
N VAL A 26 -17.84 1.05 -0.86
CA VAL A 26 -18.55 0.58 -2.07
C VAL A 26 -17.58 0.52 -3.27
N LYS A 27 -16.81 1.58 -3.51
CA LYS A 27 -15.82 1.61 -4.59
C LYS A 27 -14.75 0.52 -4.44
N SER A 28 -14.30 0.26 -3.21
CA SER A 28 -13.31 -0.80 -2.98
C SER A 28 -13.87 -2.19 -3.29
N GLN A 29 -15.13 -2.44 -2.97
CA GLN A 29 -15.81 -3.69 -3.31
C GLN A 29 -15.99 -3.87 -4.82
N GLU A 30 -16.28 -2.79 -5.54
CA GLU A 30 -16.37 -2.81 -7.01
C GLU A 30 -15.00 -3.08 -7.64
N ALA A 31 -13.97 -2.36 -7.21
CA ALA A 31 -12.60 -2.55 -7.67
C ALA A 31 -12.09 -3.98 -7.39
N PHE A 32 -12.43 -4.55 -6.25
CA PHE A 32 -12.06 -5.92 -5.89
C PHE A 32 -12.59 -6.95 -6.89
N LYS A 33 -13.82 -6.77 -7.41
CA LYS A 33 -14.41 -7.71 -8.38
C LYS A 33 -13.57 -7.84 -9.64
N GLU A 34 -12.94 -6.76 -10.09
CA GLU A 34 -12.06 -6.73 -11.24
C GLU A 34 -10.63 -7.15 -10.86
N TRP A 35 -10.05 -6.50 -9.87
CA TRP A 35 -8.64 -6.68 -9.49
C TRP A 35 -8.29 -8.13 -9.15
N ARG A 36 -9.17 -8.83 -8.45
CA ARG A 36 -8.99 -10.25 -8.11
C ARG A 36 -8.88 -11.17 -9.32
N THR A 37 -9.39 -10.77 -10.48
CA THR A 37 -9.36 -11.59 -11.71
C THR A 37 -8.04 -11.46 -12.46
N TRP A 38 -7.26 -10.43 -12.18
CA TRP A 38 -5.97 -10.24 -12.80
C TRP A 38 -4.98 -11.32 -12.33
N PRO A 39 -4.16 -11.90 -13.24
CA PRO A 39 -3.09 -12.80 -12.82
C PRO A 39 -2.12 -12.11 -11.86
N ALA A 40 -1.67 -12.83 -10.82
CA ALA A 40 -0.77 -12.27 -9.82
C ALA A 40 0.49 -11.59 -10.40
N PRO A 41 1.18 -12.14 -11.44
CA PRO A 41 2.29 -11.45 -12.07
C PRO A 41 1.94 -10.11 -12.75
N LYS A 42 0.70 -9.94 -13.24
CA LYS A 42 0.24 -8.65 -13.76
C LYS A 42 0.02 -7.64 -12.65
N ARG A 43 -0.53 -8.07 -11.52
CA ARG A 43 -0.63 -7.23 -10.32
C ARG A 43 0.76 -6.84 -9.81
N GLY A 44 1.71 -7.79 -9.85
CA GLY A 44 3.13 -7.52 -9.54
C GLY A 44 3.76 -6.47 -10.45
N GLU A 45 3.39 -6.43 -11.73
CA GLU A 45 3.89 -5.38 -12.65
C GLU A 45 3.40 -3.98 -12.25
N VAL A 46 2.15 -3.84 -11.81
CA VAL A 46 1.65 -2.56 -11.27
C VAL A 46 2.45 -2.15 -10.03
N VAL A 47 2.68 -3.08 -9.11
CA VAL A 47 3.50 -2.81 -7.90
C VAL A 47 4.94 -2.44 -8.26
N ARG A 48 5.54 -3.06 -9.29
CA ARG A 48 6.86 -2.66 -9.81
C ARG A 48 6.87 -1.21 -10.28
N GLN A 49 5.84 -0.79 -11.02
CA GLN A 49 5.73 0.60 -11.48
C GLN A 49 5.56 1.58 -10.33
N ILE A 50 4.83 1.20 -9.27
CA ILE A 50 4.73 1.99 -8.05
C ILE A 50 6.09 2.11 -7.36
N GLY A 51 6.85 1.02 -7.25
CA GLY A 51 8.21 1.05 -6.71
C GLY A 51 9.13 2.00 -7.49
N GLU A 52 9.00 2.03 -8.81
CA GLU A 52 9.77 2.96 -9.65
C GLU A 52 9.33 4.42 -9.45
N ALA A 53 8.03 4.68 -9.34
CA ALA A 53 7.53 6.02 -9.03
C ALA A 53 7.98 6.49 -7.64
N LEU A 54 8.04 5.59 -6.65
CA LEU A 54 8.57 5.89 -5.32
C LEU A 54 10.07 6.21 -5.36
N ARG A 55 10.88 5.49 -6.18
CA ARG A 55 12.31 5.80 -6.39
C ARG A 55 12.50 7.21 -6.94
N GLN A 56 11.71 7.59 -7.93
CA GLN A 56 11.77 8.92 -8.56
C GLN A 56 11.38 10.05 -7.59
N ASN A 57 10.51 9.79 -6.62
CA ASN A 57 10.02 10.76 -5.64
C ASN A 57 10.68 10.61 -4.25
N LYS A 58 11.72 9.78 -4.11
CA LYS A 58 12.29 9.41 -2.81
C LYS A 58 12.76 10.60 -2.00
N GLU A 59 13.46 11.53 -2.62
CA GLU A 59 14.01 12.69 -1.91
C GLU A 59 12.92 13.62 -1.39
N ASP A 60 11.93 13.92 -2.22
CA ASP A 60 10.86 14.85 -1.86
C ASP A 60 9.91 14.24 -0.84
N LEU A 61 9.56 12.96 -0.99
CA LEU A 61 8.77 12.26 0.02
C LEU A 61 9.53 12.11 1.35
N GLY A 62 10.85 11.84 1.31
CA GLY A 62 11.70 11.78 2.49
C GLY A 62 11.78 13.13 3.22
N LYS A 63 11.87 14.25 2.50
CA LYS A 63 11.79 15.61 3.06
C LYS A 63 10.44 15.85 3.73
N LEU A 64 9.34 15.44 3.07
CA LEU A 64 7.99 15.59 3.62
C LEU A 64 7.83 14.80 4.91
N VAL A 65 8.29 13.54 4.96
CA VAL A 65 8.30 12.72 6.19
C VAL A 65 9.06 13.42 7.31
N SER A 66 10.25 13.95 7.02
CA SER A 66 11.05 14.66 8.02
C SER A 66 10.35 15.92 8.51
N TYR A 67 9.76 16.70 7.64
CA TYR A 67 9.13 17.97 7.97
C TYR A 67 7.80 17.81 8.70
N GLU A 68 6.97 16.83 8.29
CA GLU A 68 5.66 16.60 8.90
C GLU A 68 5.73 15.78 10.18
N MET A 69 6.64 14.81 10.28
CA MET A 69 6.74 13.89 11.42
C MET A 69 7.86 14.25 12.38
N GLY A 70 8.90 14.94 11.93
CA GLY A 70 10.05 15.37 12.74
C GLY A 70 11.20 14.35 12.81
N LYS A 71 11.24 13.37 11.94
CA LYS A 71 12.41 12.49 11.77
C LYS A 71 13.59 13.24 11.16
N SER A 72 14.80 12.75 11.37
CA SER A 72 15.94 13.20 10.57
C SER A 72 15.72 12.94 9.10
N TYR A 73 16.34 13.73 8.23
CA TYR A 73 16.19 13.54 6.78
C TYR A 73 16.66 12.14 6.34
N GLN A 74 17.71 11.63 6.97
CA GLN A 74 18.22 10.29 6.67
C GLN A 74 17.22 9.20 7.02
N GLU A 75 16.50 9.33 8.16
CA GLU A 75 15.43 8.42 8.54
C GLU A 75 14.21 8.55 7.59
N GLY A 76 13.88 9.76 7.16
CA GLY A 76 12.84 9.98 6.16
C GLY A 76 13.15 9.28 4.83
N LEU A 77 14.39 9.38 4.35
CA LEU A 77 14.86 8.65 3.17
C LEU A 77 14.83 7.14 3.37
N GLY A 78 15.21 6.67 4.57
CA GLY A 78 15.18 5.26 4.95
C GLY A 78 13.77 4.69 4.91
N GLU A 79 12.81 5.44 5.42
CA GLU A 79 11.40 5.03 5.40
C GLU A 79 10.84 4.89 3.98
N VAL A 80 11.19 5.81 3.08
CA VAL A 80 10.82 5.67 1.66
C VAL A 80 11.56 4.50 0.99
N GLN A 81 12.81 4.22 1.41
CA GLN A 81 13.52 3.04 0.92
C GLN A 81 12.80 1.75 1.31
N GLU A 82 12.28 1.65 2.53
CA GLU A 82 11.50 0.48 2.96
C GLU A 82 10.24 0.28 2.09
N MET A 83 9.58 1.35 1.65
CA MET A 83 8.46 1.25 0.69
C MET A 83 8.91 0.63 -0.63
N ILE A 84 10.08 1.04 -1.13
CA ILE A 84 10.66 0.53 -2.38
C ILE A 84 11.02 -0.94 -2.23
N ASP A 85 11.68 -1.31 -1.14
CA ASP A 85 12.13 -2.67 -0.87
C ASP A 85 10.94 -3.64 -0.77
N ILE A 86 9.85 -3.23 -0.15
CA ILE A 86 8.64 -4.06 -0.09
C ILE A 86 7.95 -4.17 -1.45
N CYS A 87 8.02 -3.15 -2.32
CA CYS A 87 7.56 -3.30 -3.70
C CYS A 87 8.35 -4.39 -4.42
N ASP A 88 9.67 -4.38 -4.32
CA ASP A 88 10.54 -5.38 -4.96
C ASP A 88 10.25 -6.80 -4.41
N PHE A 89 10.07 -6.93 -3.09
CA PHE A 89 9.66 -8.19 -2.47
C PHE A 89 8.30 -8.68 -2.99
N ALA A 90 7.29 -7.80 -3.03
CA ALA A 90 5.94 -8.13 -3.49
C ALA A 90 5.93 -8.55 -4.97
N VAL A 91 6.76 -7.92 -5.81
CA VAL A 91 6.95 -8.34 -7.22
C VAL A 91 7.45 -9.78 -7.30
N GLY A 92 8.45 -10.13 -6.51
CA GLY A 92 8.94 -11.53 -6.41
C GLY A 92 7.85 -12.47 -5.91
N LEU A 93 7.14 -12.07 -4.86
CA LEU A 93 6.05 -12.85 -4.27
C LEU A 93 4.90 -13.11 -5.26
N SER A 94 4.61 -12.18 -6.18
CA SER A 94 3.55 -12.33 -7.17
C SER A 94 3.70 -13.58 -8.05
N ARG A 95 4.91 -14.14 -8.14
CA ARG A 95 5.22 -15.39 -8.88
C ARG A 95 5.35 -16.62 -7.98
N GLN A 96 5.20 -16.45 -6.68
CA GLN A 96 5.39 -17.50 -5.68
C GLN A 96 4.10 -17.79 -4.88
N LEU A 97 2.95 -17.27 -5.32
CA LEU A 97 1.65 -17.54 -4.70
C LEU A 97 1.11 -18.91 -5.13
N HIS A 98 1.91 -19.94 -4.90
CA HIS A 98 1.56 -21.34 -5.14
C HIS A 98 1.34 -22.06 -3.80
N GLY A 99 0.46 -23.07 -3.80
CA GLY A 99 0.27 -23.96 -2.68
C GLY A 99 0.95 -25.31 -2.89
N LEU A 100 0.78 -26.18 -1.90
CA LEU A 100 1.27 -27.56 -1.95
C LEU A 100 0.28 -28.45 -2.71
N THR A 101 0.82 -29.44 -3.41
CA THR A 101 0.05 -30.56 -3.97
C THR A 101 0.43 -31.82 -3.19
N MET A 102 -0.55 -32.54 -2.69
CA MET A 102 -0.34 -33.70 -1.83
C MET A 102 -1.21 -34.87 -2.27
N HIS A 103 -0.79 -36.08 -1.90
CA HIS A 103 -1.57 -37.29 -2.16
C HIS A 103 -2.74 -37.40 -1.18
N SER A 104 -3.87 -37.93 -1.67
CA SER A 104 -5.01 -38.28 -0.85
C SER A 104 -4.95 -39.76 -0.44
N GLU A 105 -5.36 -40.09 0.77
CA GLU A 105 -5.59 -41.46 1.21
C GLU A 105 -6.87 -42.08 0.57
N ARG A 106 -7.71 -41.25 -0.06
CA ARG A 106 -8.95 -41.67 -0.70
C ARG A 106 -8.78 -41.92 -2.18
N PRO A 107 -9.26 -43.01 -2.75
CA PRO A 107 -9.20 -43.26 -4.18
C PRO A 107 -9.99 -42.19 -4.96
N ASN A 108 -9.49 -41.80 -6.14
CA ASN A 108 -10.09 -40.79 -7.03
C ASN A 108 -10.22 -39.39 -6.43
N HIS A 109 -9.41 -39.03 -5.41
CA HIS A 109 -9.34 -37.70 -4.82
C HIS A 109 -8.00 -37.06 -5.13
N ARG A 110 -8.02 -35.75 -5.39
CA ARG A 110 -6.84 -34.89 -5.54
C ARG A 110 -6.86 -33.81 -4.46
N MET A 111 -5.74 -33.56 -3.81
CA MET A 111 -5.60 -32.55 -2.78
C MET A 111 -4.55 -31.53 -3.19
N TYR A 112 -4.87 -30.26 -3.05
CA TYR A 112 -3.94 -29.16 -3.27
C TYR A 112 -4.37 -27.93 -2.48
N GLU A 113 -3.41 -27.07 -2.15
CA GLU A 113 -3.64 -25.75 -1.60
C GLU A 113 -3.73 -24.72 -2.72
N GLN A 114 -4.57 -23.74 -2.54
CA GLN A 114 -4.66 -22.58 -3.43
C GLN A 114 -4.95 -21.32 -2.60
N TRP A 115 -4.16 -20.29 -2.83
CA TRP A 115 -4.33 -19.00 -2.19
C TRP A 115 -5.34 -18.15 -2.97
N HIS A 116 -6.31 -17.58 -2.26
CA HIS A 116 -7.32 -16.69 -2.82
C HIS A 116 -7.30 -15.34 -2.09
N PRO A 117 -7.57 -14.22 -2.79
CA PRO A 117 -7.71 -12.93 -2.15
C PRO A 117 -8.90 -12.93 -1.17
N ILE A 118 -8.74 -12.20 -0.07
CA ILE A 118 -9.75 -12.13 1.01
C ILE A 118 -10.73 -10.97 0.85
N GLY A 119 -10.44 -9.97 0.02
CA GLY A 119 -11.36 -8.87 -0.26
C GLY A 119 -10.79 -7.48 -0.07
N THR A 120 -11.54 -6.64 0.63
CA THR A 120 -11.09 -5.30 1.00
C THR A 120 -10.37 -5.35 2.35
N VAL A 121 -9.12 -4.90 2.36
CA VAL A 121 -8.24 -4.87 3.53
C VAL A 121 -8.19 -3.45 4.09
N GLY A 122 -8.50 -3.28 5.37
CA GLY A 122 -8.30 -2.03 6.10
C GLY A 122 -6.86 -1.93 6.60
N ILE A 123 -6.16 -0.86 6.25
CA ILE A 123 -4.80 -0.56 6.74
C ILE A 123 -4.88 0.66 7.65
N ILE A 124 -4.52 0.49 8.92
CA ILE A 124 -4.49 1.57 9.92
C ILE A 124 -3.04 1.78 10.34
N THR A 125 -2.51 2.98 10.13
CA THR A 125 -1.11 3.29 10.44
C THR A 125 -0.97 4.41 11.44
N ALA A 126 0.12 4.38 12.21
CA ALA A 126 0.48 5.38 13.19
C ALA A 126 1.36 6.48 12.58
N PHE A 127 1.47 7.61 13.29
CA PHE A 127 2.21 8.79 12.84
C PHE A 127 3.72 8.58 12.74
N ASN A 128 4.28 7.67 13.54
CA ASN A 128 5.74 7.49 13.66
C ASN A 128 6.38 6.78 12.45
N PHE A 129 5.57 6.10 11.62
CA PHE A 129 5.95 5.57 10.32
C PHE A 129 4.86 5.91 9.29
N PRO A 130 4.79 7.18 8.86
CA PRO A 130 3.66 7.68 8.09
C PRO A 130 3.52 7.08 6.68
N VAL A 131 4.57 6.47 6.13
CA VAL A 131 4.55 5.94 4.76
C VAL A 131 4.93 4.45 4.66
N ALA A 132 5.95 3.98 5.37
CA ALA A 132 6.47 2.62 5.21
C ALA A 132 5.46 1.53 5.58
N VAL A 133 4.80 1.65 6.73
CA VAL A 133 3.87 0.63 7.23
C VAL A 133 2.66 0.44 6.29
N TRP A 134 2.20 1.51 5.65
CA TRP A 134 1.19 1.39 4.60
C TRP A 134 1.70 0.52 3.45
N ALA A 135 2.91 0.79 2.95
CA ALA A 135 3.47 0.05 1.82
C ALA A 135 3.69 -1.42 2.16
N TRP A 136 4.19 -1.74 3.37
CA TRP A 136 4.37 -3.13 3.81
C TRP A 136 3.09 -3.96 3.69
N ASN A 137 1.97 -3.35 4.00
CA ASN A 137 0.66 -4.02 3.94
C ASN A 137 0.06 -3.95 2.54
N ALA A 138 0.02 -2.77 1.92
CA ALA A 138 -0.68 -2.55 0.65
C ALA A 138 -0.04 -3.32 -0.51
N MET A 139 1.31 -3.30 -0.64
CA MET A 139 1.98 -3.92 -1.78
C MET A 139 1.81 -5.44 -1.78
N ILE A 140 1.85 -6.07 -0.61
CA ILE A 140 1.60 -7.50 -0.45
C ILE A 140 0.12 -7.82 -0.72
N ALA A 141 -0.81 -7.07 -0.13
CA ALA A 141 -2.24 -7.27 -0.33
C ALA A 141 -2.61 -7.15 -1.82
N TRP A 142 -2.07 -6.15 -2.53
CA TRP A 142 -2.35 -5.96 -3.95
C TRP A 142 -1.86 -7.11 -4.82
N VAL A 143 -0.67 -7.64 -4.60
CA VAL A 143 -0.21 -8.82 -5.37
C VAL A 143 -1.00 -10.07 -5.04
N CYS A 144 -1.53 -10.19 -3.81
CA CYS A 144 -2.45 -11.26 -3.43
C CYS A 144 -3.83 -11.13 -4.09
N GLY A 145 -4.19 -9.94 -4.61
CA GLY A 145 -5.45 -9.68 -5.31
C GLY A 145 -6.49 -8.97 -4.46
N ASP A 146 -6.08 -8.45 -3.31
CA ASP A 146 -6.91 -7.65 -2.41
C ASP A 146 -6.91 -6.18 -2.80
N VAL A 147 -7.90 -5.42 -2.32
CA VAL A 147 -7.99 -3.96 -2.43
C VAL A 147 -7.85 -3.36 -1.04
N CYS A 148 -7.18 -2.21 -0.93
CA CYS A 148 -6.88 -1.62 0.36
C CYS A 148 -7.63 -0.30 0.57
N ILE A 149 -8.12 -0.10 1.80
CA ILE A 149 -8.56 1.20 2.32
C ILE A 149 -7.56 1.60 3.39
N TRP A 150 -6.91 2.74 3.20
CA TRP A 150 -5.92 3.24 4.15
C TRP A 150 -6.49 4.33 5.04
N LYS A 151 -6.40 4.15 6.36
CA LYS A 151 -6.63 5.16 7.38
C LYS A 151 -5.28 5.56 7.99
N PRO A 152 -4.65 6.64 7.52
CA PRO A 152 -3.40 7.15 8.11
C PRO A 152 -3.65 7.83 9.46
N SER A 153 -2.58 8.19 10.15
CA SER A 153 -2.70 9.04 11.34
C SER A 153 -3.12 10.46 10.97
N GLU A 154 -3.98 11.03 11.78
CA GLU A 154 -4.41 12.43 11.70
C GLU A 154 -3.27 13.44 11.97
N LYS A 155 -2.15 12.97 12.52
CA LYS A 155 -0.97 13.81 12.81
C LYS A 155 -0.06 14.01 11.60
N THR A 156 -0.08 13.07 10.64
CA THR A 156 0.79 13.08 9.46
C THR A 156 0.00 12.82 8.17
N PRO A 157 -1.05 13.61 7.88
CA PRO A 157 -1.94 13.35 6.75
C PRO A 157 -1.33 13.69 5.39
N LEU A 158 -0.37 14.62 5.33
CA LEU A 158 0.22 15.05 4.05
C LEU A 158 1.09 13.95 3.44
N CYS A 159 1.81 13.19 4.26
CA CYS A 159 2.57 12.03 3.81
C CYS A 159 1.67 11.02 3.08
N SER A 160 0.48 10.75 3.62
CA SER A 160 -0.46 9.82 2.98
C SER A 160 -1.04 10.35 1.67
N ILE A 161 -1.33 11.65 1.60
CA ILE A 161 -1.79 12.30 0.37
C ILE A 161 -0.72 12.23 -0.72
N ALA A 162 0.55 12.49 -0.37
CA ALA A 162 1.66 12.38 -1.31
C ALA A 162 1.81 10.94 -1.83
N CYS A 163 1.75 9.93 -0.95
CA CYS A 163 1.76 8.52 -1.35
C CYS A 163 0.61 8.19 -2.31
N GLN A 164 -0.61 8.68 -2.03
CA GLN A 164 -1.76 8.46 -2.89
C GLN A 164 -1.57 9.12 -4.27
N GLN A 165 -1.02 10.33 -4.33
CA GLN A 165 -0.75 11.02 -5.61
C GLN A 165 0.29 10.26 -6.44
N ILE A 166 1.39 9.80 -5.83
CA ILE A 166 2.41 8.98 -6.49
C ILE A 166 1.78 7.70 -7.04
N THR A 167 0.97 7.03 -6.25
CA THR A 167 0.29 5.78 -6.65
C THR A 167 -0.70 6.02 -7.80
N ASN A 168 -1.52 7.07 -7.72
CA ASN A 168 -2.48 7.42 -8.76
C ASN A 168 -1.78 7.69 -10.11
N SER A 169 -0.60 8.31 -10.11
CA SER A 169 0.16 8.55 -11.35
C SER A 169 0.53 7.27 -12.11
N VAL A 170 0.49 6.12 -11.41
CA VAL A 170 0.72 4.79 -12.02
C VAL A 170 -0.60 4.18 -12.51
N PHE A 171 -1.68 4.31 -11.74
CA PHE A 171 -2.99 3.74 -12.11
C PHE A 171 -3.69 4.47 -13.26
N GLU A 172 -3.31 5.71 -13.55
CA GLU A 172 -3.88 6.52 -14.64
C GLU A 172 -3.21 6.26 -16.01
N LYS A 173 -2.19 5.39 -16.06
CA LYS A 173 -1.49 4.97 -17.30
C LYS A 173 -2.07 3.69 -17.87
#